data_444a90d0374b4178cbeb21ed7d024445
#
_entry.id   444a90d0374b4178cbeb21ed7d024445
#
_cell.length_a   1.000
_cell.length_b   1.000
_cell.length_c   1.000
_cell.angle_alpha   90.00
_cell.angle_beta   90.00
_cell.angle_gamma   90.00
#
_symmetry.space_group_name_H-M   'P 1'
#
loop_
_entity.id
_entity.type
_entity.pdbx_description
1 polymer ?
#
loop_
_entity_poly.entity_id
_entity_poly.type
_entity_poly.pdbx_seq_one_letter_code
_entity_poly.pdbx_strand_id
1 'polypeptide(L)'
;MRRIFLIALAAVLPGLTNGISADSFSDGRLLDKTLRIDYIFTGSDKDCDIAVAELLSLDGWHGRRTNMKEVPLRGNGQLTMTDKATGDTLYRMSFCTLFQEWQATEEATRVRKSFENVFLVPMPAAPAEITGQLYAFHE
;
A
#
# COMPACT_ATOMS: atom_id res chain seq x y z
N MET A 1 -18.73 7.11 2.40
CA MET A 1 -17.75 8.18 2.56
C MET A 1 -16.36 7.61 2.17
N ARG A 2 -15.66 8.24 1.24
CA ARG A 2 -14.36 7.78 0.75
C ARG A 2 -13.28 8.26 1.73
N ARG A 3 -12.61 7.36 2.43
CA ARG A 3 -11.50 7.73 3.32
C ARG A 3 -10.18 7.53 2.57
N ILE A 4 -9.37 8.56 2.51
CA ILE A 4 -8.04 8.57 1.88
C ILE A 4 -7.03 8.73 3.00
N PHE A 5 -6.06 7.85 3.07
CA PHE A 5 -4.89 8.01 3.92
C PHE A 5 -3.62 8.06 3.06
N LEU A 6 -2.72 8.94 3.45
CA LEU A 6 -1.49 9.21 2.72
C LEU A 6 -0.31 8.65 3.52
N ILE A 7 0.47 7.80 2.87
CA ILE A 7 1.78 7.37 3.37
C ILE A 7 2.82 8.01 2.47
N ALA A 8 3.37 9.16 2.87
CA ALA A 8 4.46 9.79 2.13
C ALA A 8 5.77 9.10 2.48
N LEU A 9 6.29 8.32 1.54
CA LEU A 9 7.56 7.63 1.67
C LEU A 9 8.63 8.38 0.88
N ALA A 10 9.52 9.06 1.58
CA ALA A 10 10.76 9.59 1.03
C ALA A 10 11.90 8.61 1.35
N ALA A 11 12.04 7.55 0.57
CA ALA A 11 13.20 6.66 0.68
C ALA A 11 14.26 7.11 -0.32
N VAL A 12 15.32 7.72 0.18
CA VAL A 12 16.58 7.87 -0.56
C VAL A 12 17.49 6.74 -0.09
N LEU A 13 17.61 5.69 -0.90
CA LEU A 13 18.67 4.70 -0.72
C LEU A 13 19.77 4.98 -1.76
N PRO A 14 21.04 5.04 -1.34
CA PRO A 14 22.15 5.16 -2.29
C PRO A 14 22.23 3.90 -3.15
N GLY A 15 22.48 4.09 -4.43
CA GLY A 15 22.51 3.06 -5.43
C GLY A 15 23.54 1.96 -5.16
N LEU A 16 23.12 0.75 -5.41
CA LEU A 16 23.97 -0.38 -5.72
C LEU A 16 23.46 -0.99 -7.02
N THR A 17 24.19 -0.71 -8.07
CA THR A 17 24.04 -1.35 -9.36
C THR A 17 24.53 -2.77 -9.26
N ASN A 18 23.66 -3.77 -9.53
CA ASN A 18 24.09 -5.03 -10.13
C ASN A 18 22.89 -5.86 -10.59
N GLY A 19 22.97 -6.30 -11.87
CA GLY A 19 22.25 -7.45 -12.39
C GLY A 19 20.86 -7.18 -12.93
N ILE A 20 20.82 -6.69 -14.13
CA ILE A 20 19.61 -6.51 -14.96
C ILE A 20 19.11 -7.87 -15.41
N SER A 21 17.97 -8.29 -14.93
CA SER A 21 17.05 -9.05 -15.76
C SER A 21 16.03 -8.04 -16.28
N ALA A 22 16.09 -7.77 -17.58
CA ALA A 22 15.35 -6.71 -18.26
C ALA A 22 13.90 -7.09 -18.51
N ASP A 23 13.19 -7.66 -17.52
CA ASP A 23 11.82 -8.07 -17.70
C ASP A 23 10.95 -7.42 -16.63
N SER A 24 10.17 -6.44 -17.09
CA SER A 24 8.87 -6.09 -16.57
C SER A 24 8.70 -5.01 -15.49
N PHE A 25 9.71 -4.36 -15.00
CA PHE A 25 9.54 -3.05 -14.39
C PHE A 25 9.81 -2.01 -15.46
N SER A 26 8.83 -1.71 -16.27
CA SER A 26 8.91 -1.23 -17.64
C SER A 26 9.68 0.06 -17.93
N ASP A 27 10.41 0.62 -17.01
CA ASP A 27 11.18 1.84 -17.20
C ASP A 27 12.25 2.08 -16.13
N GLY A 28 12.60 1.04 -15.35
CA GLY A 28 13.60 1.13 -14.29
C GLY A 28 13.17 1.93 -13.06
N ARG A 29 11.90 2.32 -12.97
CA ARG A 29 11.37 3.07 -11.82
C ARG A 29 11.01 2.20 -10.63
N LEU A 30 10.98 0.87 -10.81
CA LEU A 30 10.79 -0.12 -9.76
C LEU A 30 12.02 -1.04 -9.69
N LEU A 31 12.48 -1.35 -8.50
CA LEU A 31 13.58 -2.25 -8.24
C LEU A 31 13.08 -3.69 -8.02
N ASP A 32 13.92 -4.68 -8.30
CA ASP A 32 13.63 -6.07 -7.94
C ASP A 32 13.87 -6.31 -6.44
N LYS A 33 13.09 -5.59 -5.66
CA LYS A 33 13.03 -5.65 -4.20
C LYS A 33 11.61 -5.44 -3.74
N THR A 34 11.31 -5.89 -2.54
CA THR A 34 10.01 -5.65 -1.89
C THR A 34 10.15 -4.56 -0.84
N LEU A 35 9.26 -3.57 -0.89
CA LEU A 35 8.99 -2.69 0.22
C LEU A 35 7.87 -3.30 1.04
N ARG A 36 8.18 -3.70 2.28
CA ARG A 36 7.20 -4.11 3.26
C ARG A 36 6.82 -2.91 4.12
N ILE A 37 5.53 -2.67 4.23
CA ILE A 37 4.94 -1.57 5.01
C ILE A 37 4.09 -2.19 6.10
N ASP A 38 4.56 -2.16 7.33
CA ASP A 38 3.80 -2.58 8.50
C ASP A 38 3.01 -1.39 9.02
N TYR A 39 1.71 -1.56 9.17
CA TYR A 39 0.81 -0.48 9.57
C TYR A 39 -0.28 -0.99 10.52
N ILE A 40 -0.85 -0.06 11.26
CA ILE A 40 -1.89 -0.33 12.24
C ILE A 40 -3.11 0.49 11.89
N PHE A 41 -4.26 -0.17 11.75
CA PHE A 41 -5.57 0.47 11.81
C PHE A 41 -6.06 0.48 13.24
N THR A 42 -6.62 1.60 13.68
CA THR A 42 -7.28 1.69 14.98
C THR A 42 -8.55 2.54 14.87
N GLY A 43 -9.58 2.19 15.62
CA GLY A 43 -10.81 2.94 15.58
C GLY A 43 -12.02 2.19 16.12
N SER A 44 -13.19 2.66 15.71
CA SER A 44 -14.52 2.13 16.03
C SER A 44 -15.35 1.96 14.75
N ASP A 45 -16.64 1.74 14.89
CA ASP A 45 -17.59 1.77 13.77
C ASP A 45 -17.66 3.12 13.05
N LYS A 46 -17.28 4.22 13.73
CA LYS A 46 -17.42 5.60 13.23
C LYS A 46 -16.14 6.24 12.72
N ASP A 47 -15.00 5.76 13.19
CA ASP A 47 -13.70 6.36 12.91
C ASP A 47 -12.63 5.31 12.55
N CYS A 48 -11.59 5.80 11.90
CA CYS A 48 -10.44 5.00 11.53
C CYS A 48 -9.20 5.89 11.48
N ASP A 49 -8.24 5.57 12.30
CA ASP A 49 -6.89 6.13 12.23
C ASP A 49 -5.94 5.07 11.70
N ILE A 50 -4.90 5.51 11.02
CA ILE A 50 -3.85 4.64 10.52
C ILE A 50 -2.48 5.20 10.88
N ALA A 51 -1.59 4.31 11.27
CA ALA A 51 -0.19 4.63 11.52
C ALA A 51 0.72 3.62 10.84
N VAL A 52 1.80 4.09 10.25
CA VAL A 52 2.90 3.23 9.79
C VAL A 52 3.75 2.87 10.99
N ALA A 53 3.91 1.57 11.22
CA ALA A 53 4.73 1.05 12.31
C ALA A 53 6.18 0.86 11.87
N GLU A 54 6.39 0.26 10.69
CA GLU A 54 7.74 -0.03 10.19
C GLU A 54 7.76 -0.11 8.66
N LEU A 55 8.93 0.19 8.10
CA LEU A 55 9.23 0.04 6.67
C LEU A 55 10.47 -0.83 6.53
N LEU A 56 10.35 -1.93 5.80
CA LEU A 56 11.44 -2.87 5.58
C LEU A 56 11.70 -3.07 4.10
N SER A 57 12.98 -3.17 3.74
CA SER A 57 13.41 -3.59 2.41
C SER A 57 13.75 -5.08 2.44
N LEU A 58 13.08 -5.84 1.58
CA LEU A 58 13.33 -7.27 1.41
C LEU A 58 13.90 -7.53 0.02
N ASP A 59 14.76 -8.53 -0.10
CA ASP A 59 15.35 -8.91 -1.38
C ASP A 59 14.31 -9.61 -2.27
N GLY A 60 14.32 -9.24 -3.55
CA GLY A 60 13.43 -9.78 -4.57
C GLY A 60 12.01 -9.26 -4.50
N TRP A 61 11.38 -9.11 -5.66
CA TRP A 61 9.96 -8.86 -5.80
C TRP A 61 9.27 -10.10 -6.34
N HIS A 62 8.39 -10.69 -5.53
CA HIS A 62 7.68 -11.94 -5.84
C HIS A 62 6.22 -11.73 -6.26
N GLY A 63 5.78 -10.49 -6.40
CA GLY A 63 4.45 -10.15 -6.88
C GLY A 63 4.37 -10.10 -8.41
N ARG A 64 3.26 -9.58 -8.92
CA ARG A 64 3.06 -9.43 -10.35
C ARG A 64 4.07 -8.45 -10.95
N ARG A 65 4.48 -8.74 -12.19
CA ARG A 65 5.44 -7.94 -12.96
C ARG A 65 4.84 -7.31 -14.22
N THR A 66 3.56 -7.56 -14.49
CA THR A 66 2.79 -7.00 -15.60
C THR A 66 1.55 -6.31 -15.07
N ASN A 67 0.95 -5.42 -15.86
CA ASN A 67 -0.23 -4.63 -15.46
C ASN A 67 -0.06 -3.94 -14.10
N MET A 68 1.10 -3.32 -13.88
CA MET A 68 1.47 -2.75 -12.60
C MET A 68 0.52 -1.63 -12.15
N LYS A 69 -0.06 -0.89 -13.10
CA LYS A 69 -0.84 0.32 -12.87
C LYS A 69 -2.35 0.09 -12.89
N GLU A 70 -2.80 -0.99 -13.53
CA GLU A 70 -4.23 -1.24 -13.75
C GLU A 70 -4.64 -2.52 -13.03
N VAL A 71 -5.56 -2.38 -12.10
CA VAL A 71 -6.20 -3.53 -11.46
C VAL A 71 -7.69 -3.26 -11.34
N PRO A 72 -8.53 -4.27 -11.60
CA PRO A 72 -9.94 -4.19 -11.24
C PRO A 72 -10.05 -3.93 -9.74
N LEU A 73 -10.92 -3.02 -9.36
CA LEU A 73 -11.22 -2.81 -7.95
C LEU A 73 -11.86 -4.08 -7.39
N ARG A 74 -11.19 -4.67 -6.42
CA ARG A 74 -11.67 -5.83 -5.67
C ARG A 74 -11.43 -5.59 -4.19
N GLY A 75 -12.36 -6.04 -3.35
CA GLY A 75 -12.26 -5.79 -1.92
C GLY A 75 -12.68 -4.37 -1.52
N ASN A 76 -12.27 -3.95 -0.35
CA ASN A 76 -12.71 -2.72 0.30
C ASN A 76 -11.64 -1.61 0.37
N GLY A 77 -10.51 -1.83 -0.28
CA GLY A 77 -9.45 -0.84 -0.36
C GLY A 77 -8.60 -0.93 -1.62
N GLN A 78 -7.95 0.17 -1.94
CA GLN A 78 -6.99 0.27 -3.03
C GLN A 78 -5.76 1.03 -2.54
N LEU A 79 -4.58 0.50 -2.87
CA LEU A 79 -3.31 1.15 -2.67
C LEU A 79 -2.77 1.61 -4.02
N THR A 80 -2.30 2.85 -4.09
CA THR A 80 -1.67 3.43 -5.28
C THR A 80 -0.31 3.98 -4.91
N MET A 81 0.72 3.62 -5.66
CA MET A 81 2.06 4.19 -5.58
C MET A 81 2.26 5.13 -6.76
N THR A 82 2.67 6.37 -6.49
CA THR A 82 2.96 7.39 -7.50
C THR A 82 4.39 7.90 -7.36
N ASP A 83 5.04 8.14 -8.49
CA ASP A 83 6.32 8.83 -8.52
C ASP A 83 6.14 10.26 -8.03
N LYS A 84 6.90 10.65 -7.03
CA LYS A 84 6.74 11.97 -6.41
C LYS A 84 7.19 13.12 -7.31
N ALA A 85 8.11 12.87 -8.23
CA ALA A 85 8.62 13.90 -9.15
C ALA A 85 7.68 14.13 -10.34
N THR A 86 7.08 13.06 -10.88
CA THR A 86 6.26 13.14 -12.10
C THR A 86 4.76 13.04 -11.83
N GLY A 87 4.35 12.48 -10.70
CA GLY A 87 2.95 12.17 -10.40
C GLY A 87 2.42 10.92 -11.11
N ASP A 88 3.28 10.21 -11.85
CA ASP A 88 2.88 9.00 -12.57
C ASP A 88 2.60 7.85 -11.61
N THR A 89 1.55 7.09 -11.91
CA THR A 89 1.27 5.84 -11.19
C THR A 89 2.34 4.79 -11.52
N LEU A 90 2.99 4.23 -10.51
CA LEU A 90 3.96 3.16 -10.63
C LEU A 90 3.35 1.79 -10.36
N TYR A 91 2.46 1.70 -9.37
CA TYR A 91 1.87 0.44 -8.94
C TYR A 91 0.50 0.67 -8.32
N ARG A 92 -0.40 -0.29 -8.50
CA ARG A 92 -1.70 -0.35 -7.81
C ARG A 92 -1.99 -1.76 -7.34
N MET A 93 -2.64 -1.87 -6.19
CA MET A 93 -3.21 -3.11 -5.71
C MET A 93 -4.53 -2.86 -5.00
N SER A 94 -5.41 -3.85 -5.04
CA SER A 94 -6.62 -3.88 -4.21
C SER A 94 -6.37 -4.75 -2.99
N PHE A 95 -7.03 -4.44 -1.89
CA PHE A 95 -6.91 -5.19 -0.65
C PHE A 95 -8.21 -5.22 0.14
N CYS A 96 -8.29 -6.13 1.10
CA CYS A 96 -9.29 -6.15 2.16
C CYS A 96 -8.58 -6.04 3.51
N THR A 97 -9.28 -5.52 4.50
CA THR A 97 -8.78 -5.46 5.88
C THR A 97 -9.77 -6.10 6.84
N LEU A 98 -9.25 -6.85 7.80
CA LEU A 98 -10.05 -7.36 8.91
C LEU A 98 -10.62 -6.21 9.74
N PHE A 99 -9.93 -5.07 9.80
CA PHE A 99 -10.44 -3.90 10.49
C PHE A 99 -11.78 -3.43 9.91
N GLN A 100 -11.92 -3.32 8.59
CA GLN A 100 -13.18 -2.92 7.97
C GLN A 100 -14.29 -3.96 8.14
N GLU A 101 -13.95 -5.23 8.10
CA GLU A 101 -14.91 -6.30 8.38
C GLU A 101 -15.40 -6.22 9.83
N TRP A 102 -14.47 -6.01 10.77
CA TRP A 102 -14.84 -5.81 12.17
C TRP A 102 -15.66 -4.53 12.40
N GLN A 103 -15.38 -3.44 11.68
CA GLN A 103 -16.16 -2.19 11.78
C GLN A 103 -17.65 -2.39 11.50
N ALA A 104 -18.03 -3.41 10.72
CA ALA A 104 -19.43 -3.75 10.44
C ALA A 104 -20.11 -4.57 11.56
N THR A 105 -19.38 -4.92 12.62
CA THR A 105 -19.92 -5.70 13.74
C THR A 105 -20.56 -4.83 14.82
N GLU A 106 -21.45 -5.43 15.60
CA GLU A 106 -22.03 -4.78 16.78
C GLU A 106 -20.98 -4.42 17.83
N GLU A 107 -19.89 -5.22 17.93
CA GLU A 107 -18.80 -4.95 18.87
C GLU A 107 -18.12 -3.60 18.58
N ALA A 108 -17.94 -3.24 17.33
CA ALA A 108 -17.32 -1.97 16.93
C ALA A 108 -18.08 -0.73 17.40
N THR A 109 -19.37 -0.85 17.68
CA THR A 109 -20.19 0.25 18.25
C THR A 109 -19.90 0.51 19.73
N ARG A 110 -19.24 -0.43 20.41
CA ARG A 110 -19.03 -0.40 21.86
C ARG A 110 -17.57 -0.25 22.29
N VAL A 111 -16.64 -0.72 21.45
CA VAL A 111 -15.22 -0.72 21.78
C VAL A 111 -14.37 -0.20 20.62
N ARG A 112 -13.16 0.24 20.93
CA ARG A 112 -12.13 0.55 19.93
C ARG A 112 -11.13 -0.60 19.88
N LYS A 113 -10.69 -0.94 18.66
CA LYS A 113 -9.67 -1.97 18.45
C LYS A 113 -8.59 -1.48 17.48
N SER A 114 -7.44 -2.14 17.59
CA SER A 114 -6.31 -1.98 16.67
C SER A 114 -6.05 -3.29 15.94
N PHE A 115 -5.71 -3.19 14.66
CA PHE A 115 -5.37 -4.32 13.80
C PHE A 115 -4.06 -4.02 13.10
N GLU A 116 -3.08 -4.88 13.31
CA GLU A 116 -1.83 -4.85 12.56
C GLU A 116 -2.04 -5.47 11.18
N ASN A 117 -1.42 -4.91 10.19
CA ASN A 117 -1.47 -5.42 8.82
C ASN A 117 -0.19 -5.06 8.06
N VAL A 118 -0.03 -5.65 6.88
CA VAL A 118 1.16 -5.48 6.04
C VAL A 118 0.75 -5.25 4.60
N PHE A 119 1.39 -4.26 3.95
CA PHE A 119 1.44 -4.17 2.50
C PHE A 119 2.81 -4.63 2.00
N LEU A 120 2.80 -5.46 0.96
CA LEU A 120 3.98 -5.80 0.17
C LEU A 120 3.82 -5.15 -1.20
N VAL A 121 4.73 -4.27 -1.53
CA VAL A 121 4.74 -3.55 -2.82
C VAL A 121 6.15 -3.59 -3.42
N PRO A 122 6.28 -3.44 -4.75
CA PRO A 122 7.61 -3.35 -5.34
C PRO A 122 8.32 -2.09 -4.83
N MET A 123 9.63 -2.17 -4.62
CA MET A 123 10.43 -1.05 -4.14
C MET A 123 10.55 0.03 -5.22
N PRO A 124 10.17 1.28 -4.98
CA PRO A 124 10.41 2.34 -5.93
C PRO A 124 11.91 2.69 -5.99
N ALA A 125 12.42 2.99 -7.20
CA ALA A 125 13.81 3.38 -7.42
C ALA A 125 14.08 4.86 -7.04
N ALA A 126 13.04 5.66 -6.92
CA ALA A 126 13.07 7.07 -6.56
C ALA A 126 11.99 7.36 -5.51
N PRO A 127 11.99 8.55 -4.88
CA PRO A 127 10.96 8.94 -3.92
C PRO A 127 9.56 8.78 -4.51
N ALA A 128 8.70 8.04 -3.80
CA ALA A 128 7.35 7.76 -4.21
C ALA A 128 6.35 8.09 -3.07
N GLU A 129 5.12 8.33 -3.46
CA GLU A 129 4.00 8.52 -2.56
C GLU A 129 3.10 7.29 -2.61
N ILE A 130 2.72 6.77 -1.46
CA ILE A 130 1.81 5.64 -1.36
C ILE A 130 0.51 6.12 -0.72
N THR A 131 -0.57 6.01 -1.48
CA THR A 131 -1.91 6.40 -1.05
C THR A 131 -2.78 5.16 -0.88
N GLY A 132 -3.36 4.98 0.29
CA GLY A 132 -4.40 3.99 0.54
C GLY A 132 -5.78 4.65 0.51
N GLN A 133 -6.73 3.99 -0.15
CA GLN A 133 -8.14 4.40 -0.18
C GLN A 133 -8.99 3.28 0.37
N LEU A 134 -9.79 3.57 1.38
CA LEU A 134 -10.80 2.67 1.90
C LEU A 134 -12.16 3.07 1.33
N TYR A 135 -12.91 2.08 0.86
CA TYR A 135 -14.26 2.27 0.36
C TYR A 135 -15.24 1.80 1.44
N ALA A 136 -16.13 2.68 1.87
CA ALA A 136 -17.22 2.29 2.73
C ALA A 136 -18.21 1.45 1.91
N PHE A 137 -18.63 0.32 2.47
CA PHE A 137 -19.81 -0.37 1.95
C PHE A 137 -21.01 0.54 2.21
N HIS A 138 -21.64 0.99 1.15
CA HIS A 138 -22.99 1.55 1.25
C HIS A 138 -23.97 0.39 1.09
N GLU A 139 -24.71 0.12 2.15
CA GLU A 139 -25.97 -0.58 2.02
C GLU A 139 -26.97 0.28 1.25
#